data_18f4d2c6956a612faf46de3db321efac
#
_entry.id   18f4d2c6956a612faf46de3db321efac
#
_cell.length_a   1.000
_cell.length_b   1.000
_cell.length_c   1.000
_cell.angle_alpha   90.00
_cell.angle_beta   90.00
_cell.angle_gamma   90.00
#
_symmetry.space_group_name_H-M   'P 1'
#
loop_
_entity.id
_entity.type
_entity.pdbx_description
1 polymer ?
#
loop_
_entity_poly.entity_id
_entity_poly.type
_entity_poly.pdbx_seq_one_letter_code
_entity_poly.pdbx_strand_id
1 'polypeptide(L)'
;HNGRRRQRQMCIRDSSKGYFVSPTVIKTSDPKYKTMTEEIFGPLVTIYIYEDKNWDQTLELVDGTSEYALTGAVISTDKESIDYALRKLQYSAGNFYINDKPSGAVVGQQPFGGSRASGTNGKAGSKLNLLRWVSPRLIKENFNPPKDCLYQYMN
;
A
#
# COMPACT_ATOMS: atom_id res chain seq x y z
N HIS A 1 10.95 -20.09 21.97
CA HIS A 1 9.85 -20.53 22.82
C HIS A 1 9.01 -19.40 23.42
N ASN A 2 9.50 -18.17 23.51
CA ASN A 2 8.75 -17.03 24.09
C ASN A 2 7.68 -16.45 23.17
N GLY A 3 7.81 -16.56 21.85
CA GLY A 3 6.83 -16.02 20.90
C GLY A 3 5.48 -16.75 20.92
N ARG A 4 5.49 -18.08 21.06
CA ARG A 4 4.26 -18.88 21.11
C ARG A 4 3.45 -18.68 22.41
N ARG A 5 4.10 -18.35 23.53
CA ARG A 5 3.42 -18.03 24.79
C ARG A 5 2.66 -16.68 24.70
N ARG A 6 3.23 -15.67 24.03
CA ARG A 6 2.58 -14.36 23.86
C ARG A 6 1.38 -14.44 22.91
N GLN A 7 1.47 -15.24 21.85
CA GLN A 7 0.37 -15.45 20.93
C GLN A 7 -0.83 -16.15 21.61
N ARG A 8 -0.58 -17.11 22.51
CA ARG A 8 -1.65 -17.72 23.31
C ARG A 8 -2.27 -16.74 24.32
N GLN A 9 -1.51 -15.80 24.86
CA GLN A 9 -2.04 -14.76 25.76
C GLN A 9 -2.95 -13.77 25.03
N MET A 10 -2.73 -13.51 23.74
CA MET A 10 -3.57 -12.62 22.93
C MET A 10 -4.99 -13.16 22.75
N CYS A 11 -5.12 -14.49 22.59
CA CYS A 11 -6.44 -15.16 22.47
C CYS A 11 -7.18 -15.34 23.82
N ILE A 12 -6.52 -15.09 24.96
CA ILE A 12 -7.07 -15.35 26.32
C ILE A 12 -7.44 -14.06 27.06
N ARG A 13 -7.02 -12.89 26.55
CA ARG A 13 -7.34 -11.59 27.17
C ARG A 13 -8.64 -11.00 26.67
N ASP A 14 -9.68 -11.81 26.65
CA ASP A 14 -11.03 -11.27 26.56
C ASP A 14 -11.33 -10.52 27.86
N SER A 15 -11.75 -9.27 27.74
CA SER A 15 -12.28 -8.60 28.91
C SER A 15 -13.57 -9.33 29.29
N SER A 16 -13.74 -9.63 30.56
CA SER A 16 -14.96 -10.26 31.11
C SER A 16 -16.26 -9.46 30.87
N LYS A 17 -16.16 -8.31 30.18
CA LYS A 17 -17.24 -7.34 29.93
C LYS A 17 -17.51 -7.05 28.45
N GLY A 18 -17.06 -7.90 27.51
CA GLY A 18 -17.33 -7.74 26.08
C GLY A 18 -16.21 -8.24 25.17
N TYR A 19 -16.33 -7.98 23.87
CA TYR A 19 -15.38 -8.42 22.82
C TYR A 19 -14.24 -7.40 22.63
N PHE A 20 -13.54 -7.07 23.71
CA PHE A 20 -12.43 -6.12 23.67
C PHE A 20 -11.09 -6.84 23.66
N VAL A 21 -10.25 -6.52 22.69
CA VAL A 21 -8.86 -6.99 22.62
C VAL A 21 -7.93 -5.84 23.02
N SER A 22 -7.05 -6.09 23.97
CA SER A 22 -6.06 -5.08 24.39
C SER A 22 -5.07 -4.77 23.27
N PRO A 23 -4.69 -3.51 23.04
CA PRO A 23 -3.62 -3.16 22.11
C PRO A 23 -2.36 -3.98 22.39
N THR A 24 -1.83 -4.62 21.37
CA THR A 24 -0.73 -5.59 21.51
C THR A 24 0.40 -5.27 20.54
N VAL A 25 1.63 -5.27 21.06
CA VAL A 25 2.85 -5.12 20.27
C VAL A 25 3.61 -6.44 20.27
N ILE A 26 3.92 -6.96 19.09
CA ILE A 26 4.73 -8.15 18.88
C ILE A 26 6.08 -7.72 18.33
N LYS A 27 7.17 -8.16 18.95
CA LYS A 27 8.51 -8.07 18.40
C LYS A 27 8.89 -9.43 17.84
N THR A 28 9.30 -9.48 16.57
CA THR A 28 9.74 -10.70 15.90
C THR A 28 11.13 -10.54 15.30
N SER A 29 11.85 -11.66 15.20
CA SER A 29 13.07 -11.77 14.40
C SER A 29 12.83 -12.41 13.02
N ASP A 30 11.60 -12.88 12.79
CA ASP A 30 11.19 -13.47 11.52
C ASP A 30 10.41 -12.43 10.70
N PRO A 31 10.94 -11.92 9.58
CA PRO A 31 10.25 -10.95 8.74
C PRO A 31 8.98 -11.49 8.08
N LYS A 32 8.82 -12.81 8.02
CA LYS A 32 7.63 -13.50 7.50
C LYS A 32 6.75 -14.08 8.60
N TYR A 33 6.87 -13.54 9.82
CA TYR A 33 5.99 -13.94 10.91
C TYR A 33 4.52 -13.76 10.53
N LYS A 34 3.66 -14.64 10.98
CA LYS A 34 2.24 -14.69 10.58
C LYS A 34 1.52 -13.34 10.60
N THR A 35 1.75 -12.54 11.64
CA THR A 35 1.12 -11.20 11.77
C THR A 35 1.79 -10.10 10.92
N MET A 36 2.85 -10.43 10.18
CA MET A 36 3.45 -9.56 9.16
C MET A 36 2.92 -9.90 7.75
N THR A 37 2.45 -11.14 7.55
CA THR A 37 2.00 -11.64 6.25
C THR A 37 0.48 -11.72 6.12
N GLU A 38 -0.22 -11.91 7.23
CA GLU A 38 -1.68 -12.02 7.26
C GLU A 38 -2.31 -10.76 7.85
N GLU A 39 -3.40 -10.33 7.27
CA GLU A 39 -4.22 -9.25 7.80
C GLU A 39 -5.05 -9.76 8.98
N ILE A 40 -4.76 -9.30 10.20
CA ILE A 40 -5.46 -9.71 11.42
C ILE A 40 -6.68 -8.82 11.71
N PHE A 41 -6.67 -7.61 11.23
CA PHE A 41 -7.69 -6.58 11.36
C PHE A 41 -8.08 -6.27 12.83
N GLY A 42 -7.07 -6.10 13.68
CA GLY A 42 -7.21 -5.86 15.12
C GLY A 42 -6.18 -4.91 15.69
N PRO A 43 -6.25 -4.57 16.97
CA PRO A 43 -5.34 -3.63 17.63
C PRO A 43 -3.97 -4.27 17.90
N LEU A 44 -3.30 -4.67 16.84
CA LEU A 44 -2.03 -5.39 16.86
C LEU A 44 -1.00 -4.71 15.97
N VAL A 45 0.20 -4.50 16.52
CA VAL A 45 1.37 -4.01 15.78
C VAL A 45 2.49 -5.03 15.89
N THR A 46 3.08 -5.40 14.76
CA THR A 46 4.25 -6.27 14.72
C THR A 46 5.48 -5.48 14.30
N ILE A 47 6.56 -5.63 15.04
CA ILE A 47 7.82 -4.92 14.84
C ILE A 47 8.90 -5.94 14.46
N TYR A 48 9.55 -5.71 13.33
CA TYR A 48 10.78 -6.37 12.91
C TYR A 48 11.92 -5.36 12.96
N ILE A 49 13.02 -5.73 13.62
CA ILE A 49 14.22 -4.87 13.75
C ILE A 49 15.28 -5.43 12.83
N TYR A 50 15.85 -4.57 12.01
CA TYR A 50 16.93 -4.89 11.09
C TYR A 50 18.17 -4.03 11.39
N GLU A 51 19.33 -4.45 10.89
CA GLU A 51 20.57 -3.68 10.98
C GLU A 51 20.66 -2.72 9.79
N ASP A 52 21.19 -1.51 9.99
CA ASP A 52 21.28 -0.46 8.97
C ASP A 52 21.95 -0.93 7.67
N LYS A 53 22.97 -1.79 7.77
CA LYS A 53 23.63 -2.39 6.59
C LYS A 53 22.70 -3.22 5.70
N ASN A 54 21.55 -3.66 6.22
CA ASN A 54 20.56 -4.48 5.53
C ASN A 54 19.40 -3.64 4.98
N TRP A 55 19.55 -2.33 4.87
CA TRP A 55 18.50 -1.41 4.43
C TRP A 55 17.87 -1.83 3.09
N ASP A 56 18.69 -2.07 2.07
CA ASP A 56 18.21 -2.46 0.74
C ASP A 56 17.42 -3.78 0.75
N GLN A 57 17.96 -4.81 1.42
CA GLN A 57 17.28 -6.09 1.59
C GLN A 57 15.99 -5.95 2.40
N THR A 58 15.95 -5.04 3.37
CA THR A 58 14.75 -4.79 4.16
C THR A 58 13.66 -4.14 3.32
N LEU A 59 14.00 -3.24 2.40
CA LEU A 59 13.02 -2.69 1.46
C LEU A 59 12.44 -3.76 0.53
N GLU A 60 13.25 -4.70 0.07
CA GLU A 60 12.77 -5.85 -0.71
C GLU A 60 11.83 -6.75 0.12
N LEU A 61 12.16 -6.97 1.40
CA LEU A 61 11.27 -7.68 2.31
C LEU A 61 9.93 -6.95 2.49
N VAL A 62 9.97 -5.63 2.69
CA VAL A 62 8.75 -4.80 2.83
C VAL A 62 7.87 -4.94 1.59
N ASP A 63 8.46 -4.87 0.39
CA ASP A 63 7.71 -5.01 -0.87
C ASP A 63 7.11 -6.41 -1.05
N GLY A 64 7.83 -7.46 -0.64
CA GLY A 64 7.47 -8.85 -0.89
C GLY A 64 6.81 -9.59 0.26
N THR A 65 6.59 -8.98 1.42
CA THR A 65 6.10 -9.70 2.62
C THR A 65 4.59 -9.96 2.57
N SER A 66 3.82 -9.06 1.98
CA SER A 66 2.36 -9.15 1.91
C SER A 66 1.87 -8.91 0.48
N GLU A 67 0.77 -9.54 0.13
CA GLU A 67 0.06 -9.30 -1.13
C GLU A 67 -0.72 -7.97 -1.14
N TYR A 68 -0.92 -7.35 0.02
CA TYR A 68 -1.63 -6.09 0.17
C TYR A 68 -0.72 -4.89 -0.10
N ALA A 69 -1.28 -3.84 -0.66
CA ALA A 69 -0.59 -2.59 -0.97
C ALA A 69 -1.52 -1.37 -0.79
N LEU A 70 -2.07 -1.22 0.42
CA LEU A 70 -3.00 -0.14 0.72
C LEU A 70 -2.26 1.13 1.14
N THR A 71 -1.56 1.07 2.26
CA THR A 71 -0.82 2.21 2.82
C THR A 71 0.58 1.80 3.23
N GLY A 72 1.52 2.73 3.09
CA GLY A 72 2.90 2.58 3.55
C GLY A 72 3.46 3.92 3.99
N ALA A 73 4.54 3.90 4.76
CA ALA A 73 5.24 5.11 5.15
C ALA A 73 6.75 4.87 5.27
N VAL A 74 7.50 5.95 5.06
CA VAL A 74 8.92 6.04 5.42
C VAL A 74 9.10 7.22 6.38
N ILE A 75 9.84 7.00 7.45
CA ILE A 75 10.17 8.02 8.45
C ILE A 75 11.68 8.15 8.49
N SER A 76 12.20 9.29 8.07
CA SER A 76 13.62 9.60 8.06
C SER A 76 13.85 11.11 7.96
N THR A 77 14.98 11.58 8.44
CA THR A 77 15.49 12.94 8.20
C THR A 77 16.43 13.01 7.00
N ASP A 78 16.93 11.85 6.54
CA ASP A 78 17.82 11.76 5.40
C ASP A 78 17.02 11.67 4.09
N LYS A 79 17.21 12.68 3.25
CA LYS A 79 16.49 12.80 1.99
C LYS A 79 16.87 11.71 0.99
N GLU A 80 18.13 11.29 0.95
CA GLU A 80 18.59 10.26 0.01
C GLU A 80 17.95 8.91 0.34
N SER A 81 17.86 8.57 1.62
CA SER A 81 17.17 7.38 2.10
C SER A 81 15.68 7.40 1.78
N ILE A 82 15.02 8.58 1.92
CA ILE A 82 13.61 8.74 1.55
C ILE A 82 13.43 8.51 0.05
N ASP A 83 14.21 9.19 -0.79
CA ASP A 83 14.12 9.09 -2.24
C ASP A 83 14.43 7.66 -2.72
N TYR A 84 15.36 6.98 -2.07
CA TYR A 84 15.67 5.58 -2.34
C TYR A 84 14.51 4.65 -1.99
N ALA A 85 13.94 4.81 -0.79
CA ALA A 85 12.77 4.03 -0.37
C ALA A 85 11.56 4.26 -1.30
N LEU A 86 11.31 5.50 -1.71
CA LEU A 86 10.23 5.82 -2.66
C LEU A 86 10.38 5.08 -3.99
N ARG A 87 11.61 4.99 -4.53
CA ARG A 87 11.87 4.23 -5.77
C ARG A 87 11.67 2.73 -5.57
N LYS A 88 12.21 2.16 -4.49
CA LYS A 88 12.11 0.71 -4.21
C LYS A 88 10.68 0.29 -3.92
N LEU A 89 9.92 1.10 -3.20
CA LEU A 89 8.57 0.79 -2.72
C LEU A 89 7.45 1.42 -3.57
N GLN A 90 7.74 1.85 -4.81
CA GLN A 90 6.78 2.56 -5.67
C GLN A 90 5.47 1.79 -5.93
N TYR A 91 5.48 0.47 -5.80
CA TYR A 91 4.31 -0.40 -5.99
C TYR A 91 3.83 -1.08 -4.70
N SER A 92 4.43 -0.75 -3.56
CA SER A 92 4.13 -1.40 -2.28
C SER A 92 2.96 -0.77 -1.54
N ALA A 93 2.49 0.41 -1.96
CA ALA A 93 1.35 1.09 -1.35
C ALA A 93 0.65 2.01 -2.35
N GLY A 94 -0.67 2.01 -2.32
CA GLY A 94 -1.47 2.97 -3.09
C GLY A 94 -1.40 4.37 -2.50
N ASN A 95 -1.35 4.49 -1.18
CA ASN A 95 -1.07 5.73 -0.46
C ASN A 95 0.23 5.59 0.31
N PHE A 96 1.23 6.39 -0.07
CA PHE A 96 2.54 6.38 0.56
C PHE A 96 2.80 7.70 1.29
N TYR A 97 3.26 7.62 2.54
CA TYR A 97 3.44 8.76 3.42
C TYR A 97 4.92 8.96 3.75
N ILE A 98 5.35 10.21 3.82
CA ILE A 98 6.70 10.59 4.25
C ILE A 98 6.56 11.34 5.57
N ASN A 99 7.22 10.83 6.61
CA ASN A 99 7.21 11.42 7.96
C ASN A 99 5.81 11.63 8.52
N ASP A 100 4.87 10.77 8.12
CA ASP A 100 3.50 10.77 8.60
C ASP A 100 3.02 9.32 8.84
N LYS A 101 1.94 9.17 9.58
CA LYS A 101 1.38 7.85 9.91
C LYS A 101 0.72 7.22 8.68
N PRO A 102 0.96 5.92 8.41
CA PRO A 102 0.34 5.21 7.31
C PRO A 102 -1.10 4.81 7.63
N SER A 103 -1.97 5.78 7.81
CA SER A 103 -3.38 5.57 8.11
C SER A 103 -4.26 5.81 6.88
N GLY A 104 -5.58 5.56 7.02
CA GLY A 104 -6.56 5.93 6.02
C GLY A 104 -6.56 7.43 5.74
N ALA A 105 -6.99 7.80 4.53
CA ALA A 105 -7.03 9.20 4.10
C ALA A 105 -8.12 9.98 4.83
N VAL A 106 -7.84 11.25 5.08
CA VAL A 106 -8.85 12.22 5.51
C VAL A 106 -9.57 12.74 4.28
N VAL A 107 -10.90 12.65 4.28
CA VAL A 107 -11.73 13.13 3.17
C VAL A 107 -11.44 14.61 2.87
N GLY A 108 -11.16 14.91 1.61
CA GLY A 108 -10.82 16.25 1.14
C GLY A 108 -9.33 16.63 1.24
N GLN A 109 -8.50 15.84 1.94
CA GLN A 109 -7.06 16.09 2.02
C GLN A 109 -6.29 15.27 0.98
N GLN A 110 -6.55 13.96 0.88
CA GLN A 110 -5.93 13.11 -0.12
C GLN A 110 -6.91 12.06 -0.66
N PRO A 111 -6.82 11.70 -1.94
CA PRO A 111 -7.53 10.55 -2.49
C PRO A 111 -7.00 9.25 -1.89
N PHE A 112 -7.86 8.23 -1.80
CA PHE A 112 -7.54 6.99 -1.15
C PHE A 112 -7.81 5.78 -2.03
N GLY A 113 -6.85 4.84 -2.05
CA GLY A 113 -7.00 3.58 -2.75
C GLY A 113 -5.72 2.77 -2.72
N GLY A 114 -5.85 1.46 -2.59
CA GLY A 114 -4.76 0.49 -2.61
C GLY A 114 -4.66 -0.26 -3.93
N SER A 115 -3.51 -0.82 -4.17
CA SER A 115 -3.21 -1.70 -5.30
C SER A 115 -3.00 -3.15 -4.84
N ARG A 116 -2.60 -4.04 -5.73
CA ARG A 116 -2.47 -5.48 -5.49
C ARG A 116 -3.77 -6.04 -4.89
N ALA A 117 -3.70 -6.89 -3.88
CA ALA A 117 -4.88 -7.44 -3.20
C ALA A 117 -5.71 -6.40 -2.42
N SER A 118 -5.18 -5.19 -2.21
CA SER A 118 -5.92 -4.10 -1.54
C SER A 118 -6.90 -3.36 -2.44
N GLY A 119 -6.97 -3.66 -3.73
CA GLY A 119 -7.99 -3.12 -4.61
C GLY A 119 -7.47 -2.59 -5.94
N THR A 120 -8.27 -1.78 -6.59
CA THR A 120 -8.03 -1.31 -7.96
C THR A 120 -7.32 0.04 -8.04
N ASN A 121 -6.87 0.56 -6.93
CA ASN A 121 -6.21 1.86 -6.79
C ASN A 121 -7.03 3.03 -7.37
N GLY A 122 -8.35 2.97 -7.25
CA GLY A 122 -9.29 3.89 -7.90
C GLY A 122 -9.30 5.32 -7.36
N LYS A 123 -8.51 5.62 -6.31
CA LYS A 123 -8.36 6.97 -5.72
C LYS A 123 -9.69 7.64 -5.40
N ALA A 124 -10.48 6.99 -4.52
CA ALA A 124 -11.72 7.55 -4.00
C ALA A 124 -11.48 8.97 -3.44
N GLY A 125 -12.39 9.89 -3.71
CA GLY A 125 -12.24 11.30 -3.38
C GLY A 125 -11.48 12.13 -4.44
N SER A 126 -11.23 11.56 -5.63
CA SER A 126 -10.61 12.29 -6.75
C SER A 126 -11.39 12.12 -8.06
N LYS A 127 -11.08 13.01 -9.02
CA LYS A 127 -11.61 12.90 -10.40
C LYS A 127 -11.24 11.58 -11.07
N LEU A 128 -10.13 10.97 -10.71
CA LEU A 128 -9.67 9.68 -11.27
C LEU A 128 -10.67 8.57 -10.99
N ASN A 129 -11.33 8.60 -9.84
CA ASN A 129 -12.36 7.62 -9.51
C ASN A 129 -13.56 7.70 -10.47
N LEU A 130 -13.95 8.90 -10.90
CA LEU A 130 -15.09 9.12 -11.77
C LEU A 130 -14.87 8.51 -13.17
N LEU A 131 -13.64 8.42 -13.65
CA LEU A 131 -13.31 7.81 -14.96
C LEU A 131 -13.75 6.35 -15.05
N ARG A 132 -13.94 5.66 -13.94
CA ARG A 132 -14.42 4.28 -13.89
C ARG A 132 -15.91 4.13 -14.19
N TRP A 133 -16.65 5.23 -14.06
CA TRP A 133 -18.11 5.26 -14.19
C TRP A 133 -18.56 5.86 -15.52
N VAL A 134 -17.62 6.25 -16.38
CA VAL A 134 -17.89 6.84 -17.69
C VAL A 134 -17.27 6.01 -18.80
N SER A 135 -17.91 6.00 -19.94
CA SER A 135 -17.40 5.41 -21.18
C SER A 135 -17.01 6.55 -22.13
N PRO A 136 -15.73 6.89 -22.23
CA PRO A 136 -15.30 7.98 -23.11
C PRO A 136 -15.56 7.61 -24.57
N ARG A 137 -16.15 8.54 -25.31
CA ARG A 137 -16.37 8.45 -26.75
C ARG A 137 -15.53 9.50 -27.45
N LEU A 138 -14.71 9.05 -28.39
CA LEU A 138 -13.95 9.94 -29.26
C LEU A 138 -14.68 10.08 -30.60
N ILE A 139 -14.88 11.31 -31.06
CA ILE A 139 -15.41 11.62 -32.37
C ILE A 139 -14.31 12.35 -33.12
N LYS A 140 -13.95 11.82 -34.30
CA LYS A 140 -13.07 12.47 -35.26
C LYS A 140 -13.87 12.78 -36.50
N GLU A 141 -13.96 14.05 -36.84
CA GLU A 141 -14.57 14.53 -38.09
C GLU A 141 -13.48 15.07 -39.01
N ASN A 142 -13.53 14.67 -40.27
CA ASN A 142 -12.63 15.18 -41.28
C ASN A 142 -13.46 15.98 -42.33
N PHE A 143 -13.27 17.29 -42.35
CA PHE A 143 -13.95 18.19 -43.28
C PHE A 143 -13.44 18.07 -44.72
N ASN A 144 -12.25 17.45 -44.92
CA ASN A 144 -11.73 17.11 -46.23
C ASN A 144 -11.41 15.61 -46.28
N PRO A 145 -12.40 14.74 -46.44
CA PRO A 145 -12.20 13.29 -46.42
C PRO A 145 -11.23 12.87 -47.52
N PRO A 146 -10.35 11.87 -47.23
CA PRO A 146 -9.41 11.37 -48.18
C PRO A 146 -10.14 10.78 -49.42
N LYS A 147 -9.62 11.11 -50.60
CA LYS A 147 -10.15 10.60 -51.89
C LYS A 147 -9.38 9.39 -52.39
N ASP A 148 -8.27 9.05 -51.75
CA ASP A 148 -7.39 7.95 -52.04
C ASP A 148 -7.24 7.06 -50.81
N CYS A 149 -7.04 5.76 -51.05
CA CYS A 149 -6.77 4.79 -49.99
C CYS A 149 -5.30 4.78 -49.53
N LEU A 150 -4.42 5.46 -50.26
CA LEU A 150 -3.00 5.54 -49.95
C LEU A 150 -2.72 6.71 -48.98
N TYR A 151 -1.82 6.50 -48.05
CA TYR A 151 -1.29 7.59 -47.24
C TYR A 151 -0.29 8.43 -48.06
N GLN A 152 -0.14 9.72 -47.69
CA GLN A 152 0.75 10.66 -48.42
C GLN A 152 2.20 10.18 -48.54
N TYR A 153 2.67 9.39 -47.57
CA TYR A 153 4.04 8.84 -47.60
C TYR A 153 4.18 7.59 -48.48
N MET A 154 3.08 7.10 -49.07
CA MET A 154 3.08 5.94 -49.95
C MET A 154 3.06 6.32 -51.43
N ASN A 155 3.01 7.65 -51.74
CA ASN A 155 3.04 8.21 -53.10
C ASN A 155 4.44 8.70 -53.45
#